data_8249d90e7f80272216635261db35f142
#
_entry.id   8249d90e7f80272216635261db35f142
#
_cell.length_a   1.000
_cell.length_b   1.000
_cell.length_c   1.000
_cell.angle_alpha   90.00
_cell.angle_beta   90.00
_cell.angle_gamma   90.00
#
_symmetry.space_group_name_H-M   'P 1'
#
loop_
_entity.id
_entity.type
_entity.pdbx_description
1 polymer ?
#
loop_
_entity_poly.entity_id
_entity_poly.type
_entity_poly.pdbx_seq_one_letter_code
_entity_poly.pdbx_strand_id
1 'polypeptide(L)'
;MRMHTIELESHRYHDIIQQDYRDTYNNLTLKTLMGMYWITKYCPEAKYVMKTDSDMFVNTEYLIEKLLKPEGQLRQKYFTGLHMLDFSPNRNKESKWYMPLEVYPGRRYPTFCSGTGYVFSGDVALRIYVASLTVPRLHLEDVYVGICLAKLKIEPTPPPNELLFNHWRVPYSSCRYSNLITSHGFHPNELIQYWQHLQKHICH
;
A
#
# COMPACT_ATOMS: atom_id res chain seq x y z
N MET A 1 21.35 21.05 4.92
CA MET A 1 22.03 20.00 4.15
C MET A 1 21.07 18.96 3.55
N ARG A 2 20.12 18.37 4.30
CA ARG A 2 19.15 17.37 3.77
C ARG A 2 18.20 17.90 2.67
N MET A 3 17.66 19.11 2.80
CA MET A 3 16.73 19.69 1.81
C MET A 3 17.39 19.84 0.42
N HIS A 4 18.60 20.41 0.36
CA HIS A 4 19.33 20.57 -0.91
C HIS A 4 19.64 19.23 -1.61
N THR A 5 19.89 18.15 -0.84
CA THR A 5 20.12 16.81 -1.40
C THR A 5 18.83 16.26 -2.04
N ILE A 6 17.68 16.43 -1.38
CA ILE A 6 16.36 16.00 -1.90
C ILE A 6 16.00 16.82 -3.16
N GLU A 7 16.28 18.11 -3.18
CA GLU A 7 16.06 18.97 -4.36
C GLU A 7 16.86 18.48 -5.56
N LEU A 8 18.17 18.20 -5.37
CA LEU A 8 19.02 17.68 -6.44
C LEU A 8 18.53 16.31 -6.95
N GLU A 9 18.10 15.41 -6.05
CA GLU A 9 17.55 14.11 -6.42
C GLU A 9 16.23 14.27 -7.18
N SER A 10 15.34 15.12 -6.69
CA SER A 10 14.07 15.45 -7.35
C SER A 10 14.28 16.03 -8.75
N HIS A 11 15.24 16.96 -8.90
CA HIS A 11 15.59 17.51 -10.21
C HIS A 11 16.18 16.48 -11.17
N ARG A 12 16.87 15.48 -10.64
CA ARG A 12 17.49 14.43 -11.45
C ARG A 12 16.52 13.36 -11.91
N TYR A 13 15.63 12.93 -11.04
CA TYR A 13 14.79 11.74 -11.26
C TYR A 13 13.32 12.06 -11.49
N HIS A 14 12.83 13.24 -11.04
CA HIS A 14 11.45 13.69 -11.16
C HIS A 14 10.42 12.72 -10.54
N ASP A 15 10.80 11.99 -9.49
CA ASP A 15 10.03 10.93 -8.85
C ASP A 15 9.69 11.22 -7.38
N ILE A 16 10.01 12.42 -6.87
CA ILE A 16 9.77 12.81 -5.49
C ILE A 16 8.56 13.74 -5.40
N ILE A 17 7.60 13.34 -4.56
CA ILE A 17 6.47 14.18 -4.14
C ILE A 17 6.69 14.51 -2.66
N GLN A 18 6.79 15.80 -2.34
CA GLN A 18 7.03 16.28 -0.98
C GLN A 18 5.87 17.15 -0.49
N GLN A 19 5.54 17.02 0.80
CA GLN A 19 4.57 17.86 1.48
C GLN A 19 5.13 18.30 2.84
N ASP A 20 4.69 19.46 3.33
CA ASP A 20 5.14 20.03 4.58
C ASP A 20 4.46 19.37 5.80
N TYR A 21 5.05 18.24 6.25
CA TYR A 21 4.75 17.61 7.52
C TYR A 21 5.98 16.79 7.99
N ARG A 22 6.02 16.46 9.28
CA ARG A 22 7.11 15.63 9.83
C ARG A 22 6.93 14.18 9.40
N ASP A 23 7.92 13.64 8.66
CA ASP A 23 7.92 12.23 8.22
C ASP A 23 8.23 11.33 9.44
N THR A 24 7.19 10.69 9.97
CA THR A 24 7.24 9.78 11.10
C THR A 24 6.23 8.66 10.92
N TYR A 25 6.41 7.54 11.62
CA TYR A 25 5.47 6.44 11.63
C TYR A 25 4.02 6.88 11.92
N ASN A 26 3.84 7.78 12.89
CA ASN A 26 2.53 8.31 13.28
C ASN A 26 1.88 9.21 12.21
N ASN A 27 2.63 9.63 11.21
CA ASN A 27 2.13 10.47 10.10
C ASN A 27 1.99 9.70 8.78
N LEU A 28 2.11 8.36 8.78
CA LEU A 28 1.90 7.55 7.57
C LEU A 28 0.51 7.74 6.96
N THR A 29 -0.52 7.94 7.79
CA THR A 29 -1.86 8.27 7.31
C THR A 29 -1.87 9.58 6.50
N LEU A 30 -1.15 10.62 6.95
CA LEU A 30 -0.99 11.86 6.19
C LEU A 30 -0.26 11.62 4.87
N LYS A 31 0.80 10.82 4.90
CA LYS A 31 1.57 10.46 3.71
C LYS A 31 0.69 9.80 2.65
N THR A 32 -0.11 8.83 3.05
CA THR A 32 -1.03 8.13 2.15
C THR A 32 -2.12 9.06 1.62
N LEU A 33 -2.73 9.88 2.47
CA LEU A 33 -3.75 10.85 2.03
C LEU A 33 -3.19 11.91 1.08
N MET A 34 -1.94 12.34 1.28
CA MET A 34 -1.23 13.19 0.32
C MET A 34 -1.09 12.50 -1.04
N GLY A 35 -0.68 11.22 -1.05
CA GLY A 35 -0.60 10.43 -2.26
C GLY A 35 -1.96 10.32 -2.97
N MET A 36 -3.04 10.04 -2.23
CA MET A 36 -4.41 10.00 -2.77
C MET A 36 -4.83 11.34 -3.40
N TYR A 37 -4.57 12.45 -2.69
CA TYR A 37 -4.82 13.79 -3.22
C TYR A 37 -4.03 14.07 -4.51
N TRP A 38 -2.72 13.75 -4.48
CA TRP A 38 -1.84 13.97 -5.62
C TRP A 38 -2.29 13.20 -6.87
N ILE A 39 -2.62 11.90 -6.71
CA ILE A 39 -3.15 11.06 -7.78
C ILE A 39 -4.41 11.69 -8.38
N THR A 40 -5.34 12.09 -7.53
CA THR A 40 -6.61 12.69 -7.95
C THR A 40 -6.40 13.97 -8.77
N LYS A 41 -5.41 14.78 -8.39
CA LYS A 41 -5.17 16.09 -9.00
C LYS A 41 -4.30 16.01 -10.26
N TYR A 42 -3.27 15.17 -10.24
CA TYR A 42 -2.22 15.17 -11.27
C TYR A 42 -2.19 13.90 -12.12
N CYS A 43 -2.83 12.82 -11.69
CA CYS A 43 -2.88 11.55 -12.41
C CYS A 43 -4.32 11.00 -12.46
N PRO A 44 -5.34 11.80 -12.86
CA PRO A 44 -6.74 11.35 -12.86
C PRO A 44 -7.00 10.16 -13.81
N GLU A 45 -6.15 9.98 -14.82
CA GLU A 45 -6.24 8.88 -15.80
C GLU A 45 -5.56 7.57 -15.33
N ALA A 46 -4.97 7.57 -14.13
CA ALA A 46 -4.36 6.36 -13.58
C ALA A 46 -5.43 5.28 -13.37
N LYS A 47 -5.31 4.18 -14.09
CA LYS A 47 -6.27 3.07 -14.02
C LYS A 47 -6.20 2.35 -12.67
N TYR A 48 -4.99 2.10 -12.22
CA TYR A 48 -4.68 1.47 -10.94
C TYR A 48 -3.54 2.19 -10.24
N VAL A 49 -3.55 2.09 -8.93
CA VAL A 49 -2.53 2.64 -8.04
C VAL A 49 -2.08 1.57 -7.08
N MET A 50 -0.80 1.49 -6.79
CA MET A 50 -0.26 0.68 -5.73
C MET A 50 0.40 1.56 -4.66
N LYS A 51 0.04 1.34 -3.40
CA LYS A 51 0.80 1.79 -2.23
C LYS A 51 1.67 0.63 -1.77
N THR A 52 2.93 0.91 -1.52
CA THR A 52 3.86 -0.07 -0.95
C THR A 52 4.92 0.63 -0.09
N ASP A 53 5.53 -0.09 0.83
CA ASP A 53 6.64 0.40 1.63
C ASP A 53 7.96 0.26 0.86
N SER A 54 9.00 1.01 1.24
CA SER A 54 10.27 1.06 0.52
C SER A 54 11.15 -0.19 0.69
N ASP A 55 10.83 -1.03 1.66
CA ASP A 55 11.51 -2.31 1.95
C ASP A 55 10.75 -3.52 1.40
N MET A 56 9.90 -3.30 0.40
CA MET A 56 9.13 -4.33 -0.28
C MET A 56 9.74 -4.71 -1.62
N PHE A 57 9.87 -6.01 -1.88
CA PHE A 57 10.00 -6.52 -3.24
C PHE A 57 8.61 -6.51 -3.88
N VAL A 58 8.49 -5.96 -5.09
CA VAL A 58 7.26 -5.93 -5.87
C VAL A 58 7.51 -6.49 -7.27
N ASN A 59 6.83 -7.57 -7.61
CA ASN A 59 6.82 -8.10 -8.98
C ASN A 59 5.76 -7.35 -9.80
N THR A 60 6.18 -6.23 -10.39
CA THR A 60 5.30 -5.36 -11.18
C THR A 60 4.80 -6.03 -12.44
N GLU A 61 5.58 -6.93 -13.05
CA GLU A 61 5.17 -7.68 -14.23
C GLU A 61 4.00 -8.62 -13.89
N TYR A 62 4.16 -9.44 -12.83
CA TYR A 62 3.09 -10.32 -12.38
C TYR A 62 1.84 -9.53 -11.96
N LEU A 63 2.01 -8.44 -11.22
CA LEU A 63 0.92 -7.57 -10.83
C LEU A 63 0.11 -7.10 -12.04
N ILE A 64 0.78 -6.56 -13.05
CA ILE A 64 0.12 -6.00 -14.23
C ILE A 64 -0.48 -7.12 -15.09
N GLU A 65 0.31 -8.11 -15.47
CA GLU A 65 -0.07 -9.10 -16.49
C GLU A 65 -1.02 -10.18 -15.94
N LYS A 66 -0.92 -10.53 -14.65
CA LYS A 66 -1.70 -11.62 -14.07
C LYS A 66 -2.83 -11.18 -13.17
N LEU A 67 -2.72 -10.03 -12.49
CA LEU A 67 -3.77 -9.56 -11.60
C LEU A 67 -4.64 -8.46 -12.24
N LEU A 68 -4.06 -7.49 -12.94
CA LEU A 68 -4.78 -6.29 -13.37
C LEU A 68 -5.33 -6.37 -14.81
N LYS A 69 -4.61 -7.00 -15.74
CA LYS A 69 -5.02 -7.12 -17.16
C LYS A 69 -6.04 -8.21 -17.49
N PRO A 70 -6.10 -9.39 -16.82
CA PRO A 70 -6.85 -10.55 -17.32
C PRO A 70 -8.33 -10.34 -17.58
N GLU A 71 -8.98 -9.37 -16.94
CA GLU A 71 -10.42 -9.18 -17.05
C GLU A 71 -10.85 -8.24 -18.20
N GLY A 72 -9.91 -7.66 -18.96
CA GLY A 72 -10.18 -6.83 -20.14
C GLY A 72 -10.97 -5.54 -19.88
N GLN A 73 -11.65 -5.40 -18.74
CA GLN A 73 -12.38 -4.23 -18.31
C GLN A 73 -11.74 -3.59 -17.07
N LEU A 74 -11.75 -2.26 -17.03
CA LEU A 74 -11.33 -1.50 -15.87
C LEU A 74 -12.26 -1.79 -14.70
N ARG A 75 -11.72 -2.34 -13.62
CA ARG A 75 -12.46 -2.51 -12.37
C ARG A 75 -12.67 -1.14 -11.73
N GLN A 76 -13.88 -0.88 -11.27
CA GLN A 76 -14.21 0.29 -10.45
C GLN A 76 -14.45 -0.15 -9.01
N LYS A 77 -14.19 0.76 -8.06
CA LYS A 77 -14.29 0.49 -6.61
C LYS A 77 -13.48 -0.74 -6.19
N TYR A 78 -12.40 -1.02 -6.91
CA TYR A 78 -11.54 -2.17 -6.65
C TYR A 78 -10.45 -1.81 -5.65
N PHE A 79 -10.27 -2.64 -4.64
CA PHE A 79 -9.21 -2.54 -3.65
C PHE A 79 -8.79 -3.95 -3.24
N THR A 80 -7.49 -4.27 -3.30
CA THR A 80 -6.97 -5.61 -2.99
C THR A 80 -5.57 -5.53 -2.39
N GLY A 81 -5.21 -6.59 -1.68
CA GLY A 81 -3.93 -6.75 -0.98
C GLY A 81 -4.02 -7.93 -0.01
N LEU A 82 -3.09 -8.04 0.91
CA LEU A 82 -3.20 -9.01 2.00
C LEU A 82 -4.32 -8.59 2.95
N HIS A 83 -5.40 -9.37 2.98
CA HIS A 83 -6.57 -9.09 3.83
C HIS A 83 -6.28 -9.32 5.30
N MET A 84 -6.62 -8.34 6.11
CA MET A 84 -6.57 -8.36 7.56
C MET A 84 -8.00 -8.46 8.09
N LEU A 85 -8.42 -9.69 8.34
CA LEU A 85 -9.78 -10.02 8.77
C LEU A 85 -9.86 -10.14 10.30
N ASP A 86 -10.95 -9.68 10.88
CA ASP A 86 -11.24 -9.82 12.33
C ASP A 86 -10.18 -9.26 13.29
N PHE A 87 -9.35 -8.33 12.84
CA PHE A 87 -8.34 -7.71 13.69
C PHE A 87 -8.95 -6.83 14.77
N SER A 88 -8.46 -6.99 16.00
CA SER A 88 -8.82 -6.17 17.15
C SER A 88 -7.80 -5.07 17.38
N PRO A 89 -8.22 -3.88 17.86
CA PRO A 89 -7.30 -2.82 18.25
C PRO A 89 -6.35 -3.28 19.35
N ASN A 90 -5.06 -3.04 19.17
CA ASN A 90 -4.07 -3.34 20.18
C ASN A 90 -4.18 -2.32 21.33
N ARG A 91 -4.49 -2.77 22.54
CA ARG A 91 -4.66 -1.93 23.73
C ARG A 91 -3.43 -1.90 24.64
N ASN A 92 -2.32 -2.56 24.24
CA ASN A 92 -1.05 -2.47 24.95
C ASN A 92 -0.33 -1.17 24.57
N LYS A 93 -0.10 -0.29 25.54
CA LYS A 93 0.55 1.02 25.36
C LYS A 93 2.00 0.94 24.85
N GLU A 94 2.68 -0.17 25.12
CA GLU A 94 4.07 -0.41 24.67
C GLU A 94 4.16 -0.84 23.20
N SER A 95 3.04 -1.15 22.57
CA SER A 95 2.99 -1.56 21.17
C SER A 95 3.04 -0.35 20.24
N LYS A 96 3.82 -0.45 19.16
CA LYS A 96 3.76 0.55 18.08
C LYS A 96 2.39 0.64 17.40
N TRP A 97 1.55 -0.38 17.56
CA TRP A 97 0.18 -0.43 17.04
C TRP A 97 -0.87 -0.10 18.12
N TYR A 98 -0.43 0.50 19.23
CA TYR A 98 -1.36 0.89 20.28
C TYR A 98 -2.48 1.78 19.75
N MET A 99 -3.71 1.43 20.06
CA MET A 99 -4.90 2.20 19.69
C MET A 99 -5.70 2.51 20.96
N PRO A 100 -5.73 3.79 21.40
CA PRO A 100 -6.53 4.22 22.55
C PRO A 100 -8.03 3.96 22.33
N LEU A 101 -8.74 3.65 23.42
CA LEU A 101 -10.19 3.42 23.37
C LEU A 101 -10.95 4.69 22.94
N GLU A 102 -10.42 5.86 23.33
CA GLU A 102 -10.97 7.17 23.02
C GLU A 102 -10.87 7.50 21.52
N VAL A 103 -9.81 6.98 20.86
CA VAL A 103 -9.59 7.19 19.43
C VAL A 103 -10.40 6.21 18.59
N TYR A 104 -10.45 4.96 19.03
CA TYR A 104 -11.25 3.93 18.36
C TYR A 104 -11.95 3.02 19.40
N PRO A 105 -13.23 3.26 19.68
CA PRO A 105 -13.98 2.50 20.72
C PRO A 105 -14.42 1.11 20.25
N GLY A 106 -14.34 0.80 18.95
CA GLY A 106 -14.75 -0.48 18.38
C GLY A 106 -13.91 -1.65 18.91
N ARG A 107 -14.56 -2.80 19.01
CA ARG A 107 -13.89 -4.05 19.42
C ARG A 107 -13.07 -4.68 18.29
N ARG A 108 -13.45 -4.42 17.03
CA ARG A 108 -12.79 -4.92 15.82
C ARG A 108 -12.69 -3.81 14.80
N TYR A 109 -11.66 -3.86 13.98
CA TYR A 109 -11.56 -3.04 12.79
C TYR A 109 -12.44 -3.60 11.67
N PRO A 110 -12.94 -2.77 10.74
CA PRO A 110 -13.44 -3.28 9.46
C PRO A 110 -12.31 -3.99 8.72
N THR A 111 -12.64 -4.83 7.74
CA THR A 111 -11.63 -5.44 6.86
C THR A 111 -10.75 -4.37 6.25
N PHE A 112 -9.44 -4.57 6.28
CA PHE A 112 -8.44 -3.73 5.66
C PHE A 112 -7.36 -4.58 4.99
N CYS A 113 -6.53 -3.99 4.13
CA CYS A 113 -5.36 -4.65 3.58
C CYS A 113 -4.11 -4.17 4.31
N SER A 114 -3.15 -5.07 4.53
CA SER A 114 -1.88 -4.74 5.16
C SER A 114 -1.18 -3.56 4.49
N GLY A 115 -0.68 -2.62 5.30
CA GLY A 115 0.03 -1.43 4.84
C GLY A 115 1.32 -1.70 4.09
N THR A 116 1.85 -2.93 4.13
CA THR A 116 3.05 -3.30 3.37
C THR A 116 2.83 -3.22 1.86
N GLY A 117 1.60 -3.48 1.38
CA GLY A 117 1.28 -3.30 -0.03
C GLY A 117 -0.17 -3.62 -0.37
N TYR A 118 -0.84 -2.69 -1.03
CA TYR A 118 -2.18 -2.85 -1.57
C TYR A 118 -2.36 -2.10 -2.88
N VAL A 119 -3.31 -2.57 -3.70
CA VAL A 119 -3.60 -2.04 -5.03
C VAL A 119 -5.07 -1.65 -5.11
N PHE A 120 -5.37 -0.56 -5.79
CA PHE A 120 -6.73 -0.08 -5.98
C PHE A 120 -6.93 0.58 -7.33
N SER A 121 -8.18 0.65 -7.80
CA SER A 121 -8.55 1.40 -9.01
C SER A 121 -8.48 2.90 -8.77
N GLY A 122 -8.12 3.68 -9.80
CA GLY A 122 -7.86 5.12 -9.68
C GLY A 122 -9.04 5.91 -9.11
N ASP A 123 -10.29 5.49 -9.35
CA ASP A 123 -11.49 6.12 -8.80
C ASP A 123 -11.58 6.04 -7.27
N VAL A 124 -10.91 5.06 -6.65
CA VAL A 124 -10.89 4.87 -5.20
C VAL A 124 -10.03 5.93 -4.50
N ALA A 125 -8.99 6.47 -5.15
CA ALA A 125 -8.16 7.52 -4.59
C ALA A 125 -8.97 8.74 -4.14
N LEU A 126 -9.79 9.31 -5.05
CA LEU A 126 -10.66 10.43 -4.75
C LEU A 126 -11.68 10.09 -3.66
N ARG A 127 -12.28 8.90 -3.74
CA ARG A 127 -13.28 8.46 -2.77
C ARG A 127 -12.72 8.39 -1.35
N ILE A 128 -11.53 7.77 -1.17
CA ILE A 128 -10.85 7.69 0.12
C ILE A 128 -10.49 9.11 0.61
N TYR A 129 -9.90 9.94 -0.25
CA TYR A 129 -9.55 11.30 0.11
C TYR A 129 -10.76 12.10 0.60
N VAL A 130 -11.88 12.08 -0.12
CA VAL A 130 -13.12 12.77 0.28
C VAL A 130 -13.69 12.19 1.59
N ALA A 131 -13.72 10.86 1.73
CA ALA A 131 -14.17 10.22 2.97
C ALA A 131 -13.31 10.63 4.18
N SER A 132 -12.00 10.79 3.98
CA SER A 132 -11.06 11.17 5.03
C SER A 132 -11.31 12.55 5.62
N LEU A 133 -11.98 13.46 4.90
CA LEU A 133 -12.32 14.79 5.40
C LEU A 133 -13.33 14.75 6.55
N THR A 134 -14.04 13.63 6.72
CA THR A 134 -15.10 13.46 7.72
C THR A 134 -14.88 12.25 8.64
N VAL A 135 -13.86 11.44 8.41
CA VAL A 135 -13.45 10.33 9.28
C VAL A 135 -12.36 10.83 10.23
N PRO A 136 -12.54 10.72 11.55
CA PRO A 136 -11.49 11.06 12.51
C PRO A 136 -10.21 10.30 12.21
N ARG A 137 -9.10 11.05 12.08
CA ARG A 137 -7.81 10.46 11.71
C ARG A 137 -7.21 9.68 12.85
N LEU A 138 -6.66 8.51 12.55
CA LEU A 138 -5.83 7.70 13.42
C LEU A 138 -4.48 7.42 12.76
N HIS A 139 -3.49 6.99 13.55
CA HIS A 139 -2.10 6.85 13.11
C HIS A 139 -1.79 5.57 12.34
N LEU A 140 -2.63 4.52 12.48
CA LEU A 140 -2.48 3.28 11.72
C LEU A 140 -3.05 3.48 10.32
N GLU A 141 -2.19 3.66 9.35
CA GLU A 141 -2.52 4.08 8.00
C GLU A 141 -3.44 3.08 7.29
N ASP A 142 -3.10 1.80 7.32
CA ASP A 142 -3.83 0.71 6.69
C ASP A 142 -5.23 0.50 7.29
N VAL A 143 -5.31 0.52 8.61
CA VAL A 143 -6.59 0.51 9.35
C VAL A 143 -7.44 1.73 8.98
N TYR A 144 -6.83 2.91 8.90
CA TYR A 144 -7.52 4.14 8.53
C TYR A 144 -8.14 4.07 7.13
N VAL A 145 -7.37 3.57 6.17
CA VAL A 145 -7.86 3.31 4.81
C VAL A 145 -9.03 2.32 4.84
N GLY A 146 -8.93 1.23 5.61
CA GLY A 146 -10.01 0.27 5.80
C GLY A 146 -11.29 0.91 6.38
N ILE A 147 -11.16 1.83 7.34
CA ILE A 147 -12.29 2.58 7.89
C ILE A 147 -12.95 3.49 6.82
N CYS A 148 -12.12 4.15 6.00
CA CYS A 148 -12.63 4.96 4.88
C CYS A 148 -13.37 4.09 3.85
N LEU A 149 -12.84 2.92 3.50
CA LEU A 149 -13.47 1.97 2.60
C LEU A 149 -14.81 1.48 3.15
N ALA A 150 -14.88 1.09 4.44
CA ALA A 150 -16.12 0.68 5.09
C ALA A 150 -17.18 1.78 5.06
N LYS A 151 -16.79 3.05 5.33
CA LYS A 151 -17.69 4.20 5.20
C LYS A 151 -18.23 4.38 3.78
N LEU A 152 -17.40 4.09 2.77
CA LEU A 152 -17.75 4.16 1.36
C LEU A 152 -18.55 2.94 0.88
N LYS A 153 -18.74 1.92 1.74
CA LYS A 153 -19.31 0.61 1.37
C LYS A 153 -18.55 -0.06 0.23
N ILE A 154 -17.23 0.08 0.24
CA ILE A 154 -16.30 -0.61 -0.65
C ILE A 154 -15.63 -1.72 0.17
N GLU A 155 -15.96 -2.96 -0.17
CA GLU A 155 -15.32 -4.12 0.44
C GLU A 155 -14.01 -4.44 -0.30
N PRO A 156 -12.87 -4.61 0.40
CA PRO A 156 -11.67 -5.12 -0.24
C PRO A 156 -11.93 -6.45 -0.93
N THR A 157 -11.50 -6.59 -2.17
CA THR A 157 -11.64 -7.81 -2.96
C THR A 157 -10.51 -8.77 -2.60
N PRO A 158 -10.80 -10.02 -2.19
CA PRO A 158 -9.76 -11.01 -1.94
C PRO A 158 -8.87 -11.20 -3.18
N PRO A 159 -7.54 -11.30 -3.01
CA PRO A 159 -6.69 -11.68 -4.12
C PRO A 159 -7.01 -13.11 -4.59
N PRO A 160 -6.77 -13.44 -5.86
CA PRO A 160 -7.04 -14.80 -6.39
C PRO A 160 -6.29 -15.91 -5.65
N ASN A 161 -5.19 -15.55 -5.02
CA ASN A 161 -4.38 -16.42 -4.16
C ASN A 161 -3.82 -15.56 -3.01
N GLU A 162 -4.01 -16.03 -1.78
CA GLU A 162 -3.54 -15.33 -0.57
C GLU A 162 -2.01 -15.18 -0.53
N LEU A 163 -1.26 -16.04 -1.19
CA LEU A 163 0.21 -15.98 -1.25
C LEU A 163 0.74 -14.92 -2.22
N LEU A 164 -0.12 -14.19 -2.92
CA LEU A 164 0.30 -13.11 -3.82
C LEU A 164 0.85 -11.89 -3.07
N PHE A 165 0.22 -11.54 -1.93
CA PHE A 165 0.63 -10.41 -1.11
C PHE A 165 1.17 -10.90 0.24
N ASN A 166 2.45 -10.64 0.51
CA ASN A 166 3.11 -11.12 1.71
C ASN A 166 3.68 -9.96 2.52
N HIS A 167 3.29 -9.83 3.79
CA HIS A 167 3.84 -8.88 4.75
C HIS A 167 5.04 -9.43 5.53
N TRP A 168 5.56 -10.58 5.12
CA TRP A 168 6.77 -11.22 5.65
C TRP A 168 7.77 -11.52 4.53
N ARG A 169 9.01 -11.86 4.92
CA ARG A 169 10.05 -12.29 3.99
C ARG A 169 9.72 -13.68 3.47
N VAL A 170 9.45 -13.79 2.19
CA VAL A 170 9.31 -15.09 1.51
C VAL A 170 10.72 -15.63 1.20
N PRO A 171 11.03 -16.89 1.53
CA PRO A 171 12.31 -17.50 1.13
C PRO A 171 12.47 -17.47 -0.39
N TYR A 172 13.64 -17.00 -0.83
CA TYR A 172 13.88 -16.77 -2.26
C TYR A 172 13.97 -18.06 -3.05
N SER A 173 13.23 -18.12 -4.14
CA SER A 173 13.51 -18.90 -5.33
C SER A 173 12.92 -18.17 -6.54
N SER A 174 13.52 -18.29 -7.73
CA SER A 174 13.01 -17.65 -8.95
C SER A 174 11.55 -18.02 -9.20
N CYS A 175 11.19 -19.31 -9.06
CA CYS A 175 9.83 -19.78 -9.26
C CYS A 175 8.82 -19.16 -8.27
N ARG A 176 9.17 -19.00 -6.99
CA ARG A 176 8.28 -18.31 -6.03
C ARG A 176 8.10 -16.86 -6.38
N TYR A 177 9.21 -16.17 -6.66
CA TYR A 177 9.21 -14.74 -6.95
C TYR A 177 8.61 -14.39 -8.31
N SER A 178 8.59 -15.36 -9.25
CA SER A 178 7.82 -15.21 -10.49
C SER A 178 6.31 -15.33 -10.29
N ASN A 179 5.84 -15.85 -9.15
CA ASN A 179 4.44 -16.15 -8.88
C ASN A 179 3.87 -15.47 -7.62
N LEU A 180 4.52 -14.43 -7.12
CA LEU A 180 4.01 -13.56 -6.07
C LEU A 180 4.05 -12.11 -6.52
N ILE A 181 3.32 -11.23 -5.82
CA ILE A 181 3.35 -9.79 -6.05
C ILE A 181 4.27 -9.10 -5.05
N THR A 182 4.14 -9.40 -3.75
CA THR A 182 4.93 -8.72 -2.71
C THR A 182 5.65 -9.69 -1.78
N SER A 183 6.82 -9.27 -1.30
CA SER A 183 7.57 -9.87 -0.18
C SER A 183 8.29 -8.77 0.59
N HIS A 184 8.27 -8.81 1.92
CA HIS A 184 8.69 -7.73 2.82
C HIS A 184 10.08 -7.95 3.42
N GLY A 185 10.69 -6.87 3.93
CA GLY A 185 11.90 -6.91 4.74
C GLY A 185 13.19 -6.93 3.92
N PHE A 186 13.27 -6.12 2.88
CA PHE A 186 14.45 -6.03 2.01
C PHE A 186 15.31 -4.81 2.29
N HIS A 187 16.63 -5.00 2.21
CA HIS A 187 17.55 -3.88 2.01
C HIS A 187 17.60 -3.49 0.51
N PRO A 188 17.90 -2.22 0.17
CA PRO A 188 17.90 -1.76 -1.22
C PRO A 188 18.75 -2.62 -2.17
N ASN A 189 19.96 -3.02 -1.73
CA ASN A 189 20.86 -3.83 -2.55
C ASN A 189 20.29 -5.24 -2.83
N GLU A 190 19.55 -5.82 -1.88
CA GLU A 190 18.90 -7.12 -2.08
C GLU A 190 17.76 -7.03 -3.10
N LEU A 191 16.99 -5.92 -3.09
CA LEU A 191 15.94 -5.66 -4.09
C LEU A 191 16.51 -5.68 -5.50
N ILE A 192 17.63 -4.97 -5.71
CA ILE A 192 18.32 -4.92 -7.00
C ILE A 192 18.80 -6.32 -7.42
N GLN A 193 19.45 -7.05 -6.51
CA GLN A 193 19.95 -8.40 -6.78
C GLN A 193 18.84 -9.38 -7.14
N TYR A 194 17.75 -9.39 -6.35
CA TYR A 194 16.62 -10.28 -6.58
C TYR A 194 15.91 -9.96 -7.88
N TRP A 195 15.71 -8.67 -8.18
CA TRP A 195 15.11 -8.25 -9.44
C TRP A 195 15.95 -8.66 -10.64
N GLN A 196 17.27 -8.40 -10.62
CA GLN A 196 18.18 -8.78 -11.69
C GLN A 196 18.25 -10.30 -11.90
N HIS A 197 18.21 -11.07 -10.79
CA HIS A 197 18.20 -12.52 -10.88
C HIS A 197 16.89 -13.05 -11.48
N LEU A 198 15.76 -12.48 -11.06
CA LEU A 198 14.43 -12.85 -11.56
C LEU A 198 14.30 -12.61 -13.06
N GLN A 199 14.78 -11.47 -13.56
CA GLN A 199 14.77 -11.13 -14.99
C GLN A 199 15.56 -12.12 -15.86
N LYS A 200 16.59 -12.76 -15.30
CA LYS A 200 17.41 -13.74 -16.01
C LYS A 200 16.90 -15.17 -15.91
N HIS A 201 16.10 -15.48 -14.90
CA HIS A 201 15.71 -16.85 -14.52
C HIS A 201 14.20 -16.94 -14.25
N ILE A 202 13.39 -16.49 -15.20
CA ILE A 202 11.93 -16.63 -15.13
C ILE A 202 11.59 -18.12 -15.12
N CYS A 203 10.86 -18.55 -14.09
CA CYS A 203 10.35 -19.90 -14.00
C CYS A 203 9.04 -19.96 -14.82
N HIS A 204 9.05 -20.78 -15.87
CA HIS A 204 7.88 -21.06 -16.71
C HIS A 204 7.01 -22.16 -16.13
#